data_6bc67e75fc20005b06eeefeee249b200
#
_entry.id   6bc67e75fc20005b06eeefeee249b200
#
_cell.length_a   1.000
_cell.length_b   1.000
_cell.length_c   1.000
_cell.angle_alpha   90.00
_cell.angle_beta   90.00
_cell.angle_gamma   90.00
#
_symmetry.space_group_name_H-M   'P 1'
#
loop_
_entity.id
_entity.type
_entity.pdbx_description
1 polymer ?
#
loop_
_entity_poly.entity_id
_entity_poly.type
_entity_poly.pdbx_seq_one_letter_code
_entity_poly.pdbx_strand_id
1 'polypeptide(L)'
;MKPSLLATFIGASCSFATIGDATAVATIGEPAPALVLNDTNGKTVNLRDYQGRTVVLEWHNAECPFVQKHYNSANMQGLQSRYTKDGVVWLAVSSTAPAHPNYKKPSVVNAWLK
;
A
#
# COMPACT_ATOMS: atom_id res chain seq x y z
N MET A 1 -29.34 -53.41 -34.86
CA MET A 1 -29.13 -51.93 -34.99
C MET A 1 -28.60 -51.41 -33.66
N LYS A 2 -27.34 -51.05 -33.57
CA LYS A 2 -26.74 -50.41 -32.38
C LYS A 2 -26.64 -48.91 -32.60
N PRO A 3 -27.14 -48.04 -31.71
CA PRO A 3 -26.87 -46.61 -31.84
C PRO A 3 -25.43 -46.31 -31.36
N SER A 4 -24.75 -45.58 -32.21
CA SER A 4 -23.40 -45.06 -31.98
C SER A 4 -23.44 -43.92 -30.96
N LEU A 5 -22.73 -44.07 -29.83
CA LEU A 5 -22.52 -42.98 -28.86
C LEU A 5 -21.44 -42.09 -29.42
N LEU A 6 -21.81 -40.88 -29.78
CA LEU A 6 -20.89 -39.81 -30.13
C LEU A 6 -20.40 -39.15 -28.83
N ALA A 7 -19.16 -39.40 -28.44
CA ALA A 7 -18.52 -38.72 -27.28
C ALA A 7 -18.07 -37.35 -27.69
N THR A 8 -18.77 -36.33 -27.20
CA THR A 8 -18.35 -34.91 -27.36
C THR A 8 -17.27 -34.60 -26.33
N PHE A 9 -16.04 -34.44 -26.79
CA PHE A 9 -14.92 -33.92 -25.97
C PHE A 9 -15.10 -32.41 -25.80
N ILE A 10 -15.46 -32.00 -24.59
CA ILE A 10 -15.41 -30.59 -24.19
C ILE A 10 -13.96 -30.31 -23.77
N GLY A 11 -13.21 -29.64 -24.66
CA GLY A 11 -11.88 -29.14 -24.36
C GLY A 11 -11.98 -27.99 -23.35
N ALA A 12 -11.54 -28.21 -22.10
CA ALA A 12 -11.35 -27.15 -21.15
C ALA A 12 -10.17 -26.28 -21.59
N SER A 13 -10.48 -25.12 -22.15
CA SER A 13 -9.48 -24.08 -22.45
C SER A 13 -9.02 -23.48 -21.13
N CYS A 14 -7.86 -23.92 -20.62
CA CYS A 14 -7.18 -23.24 -19.52
C CYS A 14 -6.67 -21.90 -20.03
N SER A 15 -7.44 -20.84 -19.83
CA SER A 15 -6.94 -19.48 -20.01
C SER A 15 -5.91 -19.21 -18.92
N PHE A 16 -4.63 -19.30 -19.26
CA PHE A 16 -3.57 -18.74 -18.45
C PHE A 16 -3.76 -17.22 -18.44
N ALA A 17 -4.27 -16.68 -17.36
CA ALA A 17 -4.18 -15.26 -17.09
C ALA A 17 -2.69 -14.94 -16.98
N THR A 18 -2.14 -14.28 -18.00
CA THR A 18 -0.83 -13.65 -17.89
C THR A 18 -0.95 -12.59 -16.79
N ILE A 19 -0.32 -12.86 -15.65
CA ILE A 19 -0.05 -11.84 -14.64
C ILE A 19 0.98 -10.94 -15.33
N GLY A 20 0.48 -9.89 -15.99
CA GLY A 20 1.35 -8.84 -16.51
C GLY A 20 2.13 -8.27 -15.34
N ASP A 21 3.45 -8.18 -15.46
CA ASP A 21 4.29 -7.38 -14.58
C ASP A 21 3.74 -5.95 -14.61
N ALA A 22 2.87 -5.65 -13.65
CA ALA A 22 2.43 -4.29 -13.42
C ALA A 22 3.60 -3.57 -12.74
N THR A 23 4.53 -3.05 -13.52
CA THR A 23 5.39 -1.97 -13.05
C THR A 23 4.47 -0.80 -12.72
N ALA A 24 4.07 -0.72 -11.46
CA ALA A 24 3.15 0.28 -10.99
C ALA A 24 3.88 1.63 -10.90
N VAL A 25 4.09 2.26 -12.04
CA VAL A 25 4.66 3.61 -12.13
C VAL A 25 3.52 4.60 -11.95
N ALA A 26 3.64 5.48 -10.96
CA ALA A 26 2.72 6.59 -10.78
C ALA A 26 2.97 7.66 -11.86
N THR A 27 1.93 8.02 -12.60
CA THR A 27 1.98 9.06 -13.63
C THR A 27 1.13 10.25 -13.19
N ILE A 28 1.68 11.46 -13.32
CA ILE A 28 0.96 12.69 -12.94
C ILE A 28 -0.28 12.85 -13.83
N GLY A 29 -1.43 13.11 -13.20
CA GLY A 29 -2.71 13.28 -13.87
C GLY A 29 -3.47 11.98 -14.13
N GLU A 30 -2.86 10.83 -13.88
CA GLU A 30 -3.49 9.52 -14.04
C GLU A 30 -3.93 8.93 -12.67
N PRO A 31 -4.85 7.97 -12.67
CA PRO A 31 -5.22 7.27 -11.44
C PRO A 31 -4.01 6.65 -10.76
N ALA A 32 -3.93 6.81 -9.44
CA ALA A 32 -2.85 6.21 -8.66
C ALA A 32 -2.84 4.68 -8.81
N PRO A 33 -1.65 4.04 -8.91
CA PRO A 33 -1.53 2.60 -8.89
C PRO A 33 -2.20 1.99 -7.66
N ALA A 34 -2.64 0.74 -7.76
CA ALA A 34 -3.22 0.03 -6.64
C ALA A 34 -2.17 -0.13 -5.52
N LEU A 35 -2.54 0.29 -4.31
CA LEU A 35 -1.73 0.10 -3.12
C LEU A 35 -2.59 -0.54 -2.04
N VAL A 36 -2.21 -1.74 -1.62
CA VAL A 36 -2.88 -2.48 -0.55
C VAL A 36 -1.81 -2.94 0.44
N LEU A 37 -1.87 -2.45 1.66
CA LEU A 37 -0.91 -2.74 2.72
C LEU A 37 -1.66 -3.05 4.02
N ASN A 38 -0.97 -3.67 4.98
CA ASN A 38 -1.48 -3.80 6.33
C ASN A 38 -0.94 -2.67 7.21
N ASP A 39 -1.81 -2.08 8.02
CA ASP A 39 -1.38 -1.13 9.04
C ASP A 39 -0.65 -1.84 10.21
N THR A 40 -0.17 -1.07 11.15
CA THR A 40 0.56 -1.58 12.33
C THR A 40 -0.31 -2.41 13.30
N ASN A 41 -1.62 -2.44 13.09
CA ASN A 41 -2.57 -3.26 13.85
C ASN A 41 -3.04 -4.49 13.05
N GLY A 42 -2.48 -4.70 11.85
CA GLY A 42 -2.82 -5.81 10.95
C GLY A 42 -4.08 -5.58 10.12
N LYS A 43 -4.67 -4.39 10.16
CA LYS A 43 -5.83 -4.04 9.33
C LYS A 43 -5.36 -3.73 7.92
N THR A 44 -6.04 -4.31 6.93
CA THR A 44 -5.78 -3.99 5.52
C THR A 44 -6.22 -2.57 5.20
N VAL A 45 -5.34 -1.80 4.59
CA VAL A 45 -5.55 -0.45 4.07
C VAL A 45 -5.42 -0.49 2.55
N ASN A 46 -6.46 -0.08 1.85
CA ASN A 46 -6.48 0.00 0.40
C ASN A 46 -6.59 1.47 -0.03
N LEU A 47 -5.70 1.93 -0.88
CA LEU A 47 -5.71 3.33 -1.35
C LEU A 47 -7.03 3.71 -2.02
N ARG A 48 -7.70 2.77 -2.65
CA ARG A 48 -9.02 2.98 -3.29
C ARG A 48 -10.12 3.38 -2.30
N ASP A 49 -10.00 3.02 -1.02
CA ASP A 49 -10.99 3.35 0.01
C ASP A 49 -11.02 4.86 0.32
N TYR A 50 -10.05 5.60 -0.18
CA TYR A 50 -9.92 7.05 0.00
C TYR A 50 -10.25 7.85 -1.28
N GLN A 51 -10.90 7.23 -2.27
CA GLN A 51 -11.31 7.93 -3.49
C GLN A 51 -12.15 9.18 -3.17
N GLY A 52 -11.92 10.27 -3.90
CA GLY A 52 -12.55 11.56 -3.68
C GLY A 52 -11.94 12.40 -2.55
N ARG A 53 -10.88 11.90 -1.89
CA ARG A 53 -10.14 12.63 -0.85
C ARG A 53 -8.70 12.87 -1.30
N THR A 54 -8.12 13.97 -0.84
CA THR A 54 -6.69 14.17 -0.98
C THR A 54 -5.95 13.21 -0.04
N VAL A 55 -5.01 12.44 -0.57
CA VAL A 55 -4.18 11.50 0.19
C VAL A 55 -2.72 11.88 0.05
N VAL A 56 -2.03 11.97 1.18
CA VAL A 56 -0.57 12.11 1.24
C VAL A 56 0.03 10.76 1.64
N LEU A 57 0.96 10.25 0.84
CA LEU A 57 1.78 9.09 1.16
C LEU A 57 3.17 9.61 1.58
N GLU A 58 3.53 9.36 2.84
CA GLU A 58 4.83 9.73 3.38
C GLU A 58 5.67 8.46 3.57
N TRP A 59 6.82 8.37 2.89
CA TRP A 59 7.78 7.31 3.17
C TRP A 59 8.56 7.64 4.43
N HIS A 60 8.40 6.80 5.45
CA HIS A 60 8.95 7.02 6.78
C HIS A 60 9.98 5.94 7.16
N ASN A 61 11.19 6.37 7.54
CA ASN A 61 12.19 5.54 8.20
C ASN A 61 12.77 6.32 9.39
N ALA A 62 12.47 5.88 10.60
CA ALA A 62 12.87 6.57 11.83
C ALA A 62 14.40 6.72 12.02
N GLU A 63 15.19 5.86 11.37
CA GLU A 63 16.66 5.93 11.43
C GLU A 63 17.26 6.85 10.34
N CYS A 64 16.42 7.36 9.42
CA CYS A 64 16.89 8.27 8.39
C CYS A 64 17.17 9.66 8.98
N PRO A 65 18.39 10.22 8.85
CA PRO A 65 18.72 11.55 9.39
C PRO A 65 17.82 12.67 8.87
N PHE A 66 17.38 12.58 7.62
CA PHE A 66 16.45 13.56 7.03
C PHE A 66 15.07 13.47 7.67
N VAL A 67 14.54 12.27 7.90
CA VAL A 67 13.29 12.08 8.63
C VAL A 67 13.41 12.63 10.04
N GLN A 68 14.48 12.26 10.76
CA GLN A 68 14.74 12.75 12.11
C GLN A 68 14.79 14.27 12.17
N LYS A 69 15.46 14.93 11.22
CA LYS A 69 15.51 16.39 11.15
C LYS A 69 14.12 17.03 11.15
N HIS A 70 13.21 16.51 10.32
CA HIS A 70 11.87 17.03 10.18
C HIS A 70 10.96 16.71 11.36
N TYR A 71 11.13 15.55 11.98
CA TYR A 71 10.37 15.15 13.16
C TYR A 71 10.88 15.82 14.44
N ASN A 72 12.19 15.95 14.62
CA ASN A 72 12.78 16.61 15.78
C ASN A 72 12.48 18.11 15.81
N SER A 73 12.31 18.73 14.65
CA SER A 73 11.89 20.13 14.54
C SER A 73 10.37 20.36 14.62
N ALA A 74 9.59 19.29 14.86
CA ALA A 74 8.11 19.29 14.82
C ALA A 74 7.51 19.74 13.49
N ASN A 75 8.30 19.88 12.42
CA ASN A 75 7.82 20.32 11.12
C ASN A 75 6.79 19.35 10.54
N MET A 76 7.10 18.04 10.54
CA MET A 76 6.21 17.04 9.96
C MET A 76 4.92 16.90 10.76
N GLN A 77 4.99 16.87 12.09
CA GLN A 77 3.83 16.81 12.97
C GLN A 77 2.91 18.06 12.79
N GLY A 78 3.53 19.23 12.56
CA GLY A 78 2.78 20.44 12.25
C GLY A 78 2.01 20.35 10.95
N LEU A 79 2.64 19.83 9.88
CA LEU A 79 1.99 19.60 8.59
C LEU A 79 0.88 18.55 8.71
N GLN A 80 1.15 17.42 9.35
CA GLN A 80 0.18 16.36 9.58
C GLN A 80 -1.05 16.90 10.32
N SER A 81 -0.84 17.60 11.44
CA SER A 81 -1.93 18.18 12.24
C SER A 81 -2.76 19.17 11.46
N ARG A 82 -2.13 20.05 10.66
CA ARG A 82 -2.81 21.06 9.86
C ARG A 82 -3.68 20.41 8.79
N TYR A 83 -3.10 19.57 7.94
CA TYR A 83 -3.81 19.05 6.77
C TYR A 83 -4.83 17.97 7.11
N THR A 84 -4.61 17.19 8.16
CA THR A 84 -5.64 16.23 8.61
C THR A 84 -6.88 16.91 9.16
N LYS A 85 -6.76 18.08 9.79
CA LYS A 85 -7.91 18.92 10.17
C LYS A 85 -8.71 19.38 8.96
N ASP A 86 -8.04 19.62 7.83
CA ASP A 86 -8.66 20.01 6.57
C ASP A 86 -9.20 18.82 5.77
N GLY A 87 -9.23 17.61 6.37
CA GLY A 87 -9.80 16.40 5.78
C GLY A 87 -8.84 15.61 4.88
N VAL A 88 -7.57 16.01 4.79
CA VAL A 88 -6.54 15.24 4.07
C VAL A 88 -6.25 13.92 4.82
N VAL A 89 -6.18 12.83 4.09
CA VAL A 89 -5.71 11.54 4.62
C VAL A 89 -4.19 11.51 4.57
N TRP A 90 -3.55 11.26 5.71
CA TRP A 90 -2.10 11.15 5.79
C TRP A 90 -1.69 9.73 6.16
N LEU A 91 -0.98 9.04 5.28
CA LEU A 91 -0.54 7.66 5.46
C LEU A 91 0.99 7.61 5.47
N ALA A 92 1.57 7.30 6.63
CA ALA A 92 2.99 7.02 6.73
C ALA A 92 3.26 5.57 6.35
N VAL A 93 4.15 5.36 5.39
CA VAL A 93 4.47 4.05 4.81
C VAL A 93 5.91 3.68 5.14
N SER A 94 6.12 2.50 5.70
CA SER A 94 7.45 1.90 5.87
C SER A 94 7.63 0.75 4.88
N SER A 95 8.68 0.83 4.07
CA SER A 95 9.09 -0.23 3.13
C SER A 95 10.36 -0.97 3.57
N THR A 96 10.78 -0.79 4.82
CA THR A 96 11.94 -1.47 5.37
C THR A 96 11.70 -2.97 5.45
N ALA A 97 12.53 -3.77 4.78
CA ALA A 97 12.41 -5.22 4.80
C ALA A 97 12.60 -5.79 6.22
N PRO A 98 11.87 -6.84 6.62
CA PRO A 98 11.99 -7.43 7.96
C PRO A 98 13.40 -7.90 8.34
N ALA A 99 14.22 -8.27 7.35
CA ALA A 99 15.61 -8.68 7.56
C ALA A 99 16.59 -7.50 7.69
N HIS A 100 16.13 -6.27 7.46
CA HIS A 100 17.00 -5.11 7.54
C HIS A 100 17.21 -4.68 9.00
N PRO A 101 18.44 -4.29 9.42
CA PRO A 101 18.74 -3.87 10.80
C PRO A 101 17.83 -2.75 11.34
N ASN A 102 17.38 -1.85 10.48
CA ASN A 102 16.52 -0.72 10.84
C ASN A 102 15.02 -1.08 10.82
N TYR A 103 14.68 -2.34 10.58
CA TYR A 103 13.28 -2.76 10.64
C TYR A 103 12.73 -2.60 12.06
N LYS A 104 11.57 -1.96 12.15
CA LYS A 104 10.84 -1.83 13.41
C LYS A 104 9.56 -2.66 13.36
N LYS A 105 9.37 -3.52 14.34
CA LYS A 105 8.12 -4.30 14.46
C LYS A 105 6.94 -3.36 14.65
N PRO A 106 5.74 -3.71 14.16
CA PRO A 106 4.54 -2.90 14.32
C PRO A 106 4.27 -2.44 15.76
N SER A 107 4.52 -3.30 16.75
CA SER A 107 4.35 -2.96 18.16
C SER A 107 5.26 -1.81 18.63
N VAL A 108 6.49 -1.74 18.10
CA VAL A 108 7.43 -0.65 18.40
C VAL A 108 6.95 0.64 17.75
N VAL A 109 6.49 0.58 16.50
CA VAL A 109 5.94 1.75 15.80
C VAL A 109 4.70 2.28 16.54
N ASN A 110 3.78 1.42 16.97
CA ASN A 110 2.60 1.79 17.74
C ASN A 110 2.94 2.46 19.08
N ALA A 111 4.07 2.12 19.70
CA ALA A 111 4.51 2.77 20.92
C ALA A 111 4.97 4.22 20.70
N TRP A 112 5.46 4.54 19.50
CA TRP A 112 5.87 5.92 19.15
C TRP A 112 4.70 6.83 18.76
N LEU A 113 3.59 6.24 18.34
CA LEU A 113 2.40 6.98 17.91
C LEU A 113 1.47 7.38 19.07
N LYS A 114 1.80 7.01 20.30
CA LYS A 114 1.06 7.37 21.54
C LYS A 114 1.65 8.62 22.18
#